data_75c87d7faa2e111e7255b66b76df85c0
#
_entry.id   75c87d7faa2e111e7255b66b76df85c0
#
_cell.length_a   1.000
_cell.length_b   1.000
_cell.length_c   1.000
_cell.angle_alpha   90.00
_cell.angle_beta   90.00
_cell.angle_gamma   90.00
#
_symmetry.space_group_name_H-M   'P 1'
#
loop_
_entity.id
_entity.type
_entity.pdbx_description
1 polymer ?
#
loop_
_entity_poly.entity_id
_entity_poly.type
_entity_poly.pdbx_seq_one_letter_code
_entity_poly.pdbx_strand_id
1 'polypeptide(L)'
;AAVAERAGEDLAEWLRGECAADTLWLACELCDVLPANTRDSIAWLPTCKSKKKGVKSVDWKEVFTRAGLREISTALVKAAHTHPRMHNAWEMILREVSQAGGVVSLWEVVCEEGLFVSGSHQRRFLGFRVFDTLLSSAEAHEIPALFSNNFIKCLLNNLSAPDNYLHECAVDC
;
A
#
# COMPACT_ATOMS: atom_id res chain seq x y z
N ALA A 1 32.04 -13.57 -8.32
CA ALA A 1 32.07 -12.45 -7.37
C ALA A 1 31.69 -11.14 -8.07
N ALA A 2 32.42 -10.66 -9.06
CA ALA A 2 32.19 -9.37 -9.74
C ALA A 2 30.77 -9.20 -10.35
N VAL A 3 30.17 -10.26 -10.91
CA VAL A 3 28.81 -10.20 -11.49
C VAL A 3 27.73 -10.04 -10.39
N ALA A 4 27.90 -10.72 -9.26
CA ALA A 4 26.97 -10.62 -8.13
C ALA A 4 27.07 -9.24 -7.42
N GLU A 5 28.29 -8.69 -7.37
CA GLU A 5 28.55 -7.36 -6.79
C GLU A 5 27.92 -6.26 -7.67
N ARG A 6 28.08 -6.34 -8.98
CA ARG A 6 27.47 -5.41 -9.95
C ARG A 6 25.94 -5.49 -9.93
N ALA A 7 25.36 -6.70 -9.89
CA ALA A 7 23.91 -6.86 -9.76
C ALA A 7 23.37 -6.27 -8.44
N GLY A 8 24.15 -6.32 -7.38
CA GLY A 8 23.81 -5.68 -6.09
C GLY A 8 23.86 -4.16 -6.16
N GLU A 9 24.80 -3.58 -6.91
CA GLU A 9 24.90 -2.13 -7.14
C GLU A 9 23.74 -1.62 -8.00
N ASP A 10 23.41 -2.33 -9.09
CA ASP A 10 22.28 -2.00 -9.98
C ASP A 10 20.94 -2.05 -9.22
N LEU A 11 20.74 -3.07 -8.38
CA LEU A 11 19.57 -3.17 -7.51
C LEU A 11 19.52 -2.01 -6.50
N ALA A 12 20.64 -1.66 -5.90
CA ALA A 12 20.73 -0.58 -4.95
C ALA A 12 20.42 0.79 -5.58
N GLU A 13 20.86 1.03 -6.80
CA GLU A 13 20.58 2.24 -7.56
C GLU A 13 19.07 2.31 -7.89
N TRP A 14 18.48 1.22 -8.35
CA TRP A 14 17.06 1.14 -8.64
C TRP A 14 16.19 1.36 -7.40
N LEU A 15 16.53 0.80 -6.24
CA LEU A 15 15.80 0.99 -4.99
C LEU A 15 15.91 2.42 -4.41
N ARG A 16 16.98 3.16 -4.74
CA ARG A 16 17.12 4.59 -4.34
C ARG A 16 16.32 5.53 -5.22
N GLY A 17 15.81 5.05 -6.34
CA GLY A 17 14.99 5.83 -7.27
C GLY A 17 13.62 6.20 -6.72
N GLU A 18 12.71 6.54 -7.63
CA GLU A 18 11.33 6.87 -7.29
C GLU A 18 10.64 5.67 -6.61
N CYS A 19 9.85 5.94 -5.57
CA CYS A 19 9.01 4.94 -4.92
C CYS A 19 7.90 4.51 -5.89
N ALA A 20 8.12 3.39 -6.58
CA ALA A 20 7.13 2.69 -7.39
C ALA A 20 6.63 1.45 -6.63
N ALA A 21 5.55 0.83 -7.11
CA ALA A 21 4.98 -0.33 -6.43
C ALA A 21 5.95 -1.52 -6.32
N ASP A 22 6.71 -1.78 -7.38
CA ASP A 22 7.72 -2.84 -7.39
C ASP A 22 8.90 -2.52 -6.46
N THR A 23 9.39 -1.27 -6.48
CA THR A 23 10.48 -0.85 -5.60
C THR A 23 10.05 -0.88 -4.14
N LEU A 24 8.83 -0.43 -3.84
CA LEU A 24 8.24 -0.51 -2.51
C LEU A 24 8.18 -1.96 -2.00
N TRP A 25 7.61 -2.85 -2.79
CA TRP A 25 7.50 -4.26 -2.43
C TRP A 25 8.87 -4.89 -2.19
N LEU A 26 9.80 -4.77 -3.14
CA LEU A 26 11.13 -5.39 -3.03
C LEU A 26 11.96 -4.80 -1.88
N ALA A 27 11.92 -3.48 -1.67
CA ALA A 27 12.67 -2.87 -0.56
C ALA A 27 12.18 -3.34 0.80
N CYS A 28 10.86 -3.53 0.95
CA CYS A 28 10.28 -4.04 2.19
C CYS A 28 10.60 -5.53 2.40
N GLU A 29 10.40 -6.37 1.37
CA GLU A 29 10.66 -7.82 1.47
C GLU A 29 12.16 -8.13 1.65
N LEU A 30 13.05 -7.32 1.09
CA LEU A 30 14.49 -7.51 1.19
C LEU A 30 15.15 -6.70 2.32
N CYS A 31 14.38 -5.95 3.10
CA CYS A 31 14.92 -5.02 4.11
C CYS A 31 15.95 -5.66 5.05
N ASP A 32 15.70 -6.89 5.48
CA ASP A 32 16.56 -7.62 6.42
C ASP A 32 17.88 -8.09 5.79
N VAL A 33 17.91 -8.28 4.46
CA VAL A 33 19.07 -8.81 3.74
C VAL A 33 19.84 -7.75 2.95
N LEU A 34 19.24 -6.58 2.74
CA LEU A 34 19.92 -5.47 2.06
C LEU A 34 21.14 -5.00 2.85
N PRO A 35 22.26 -4.69 2.17
CA PRO A 35 23.40 -4.04 2.80
C PRO A 35 23.00 -2.73 3.50
N ALA A 36 23.63 -2.44 4.64
CA ALA A 36 23.24 -1.29 5.47
C ALA A 36 23.33 0.05 4.71
N ASN A 37 24.39 0.24 3.89
CA ASN A 37 24.57 1.42 3.05
C ASN A 37 23.46 1.58 2.00
N THR A 38 22.99 0.49 1.41
CA THR A 38 21.86 0.50 0.46
C THR A 38 20.57 0.83 1.16
N ARG A 39 20.22 0.10 2.21
CA ARG A 39 18.98 0.29 2.99
C ARG A 39 18.87 1.69 3.57
N ASP A 40 19.95 2.18 4.19
CA ASP A 40 19.98 3.51 4.83
C ASP A 40 19.95 4.66 3.80
N SER A 41 20.14 4.36 2.52
CA SER A 41 20.04 5.32 1.41
C SER A 41 18.64 5.38 0.77
N ILE A 42 17.72 4.50 1.14
CA ILE A 42 16.33 4.51 0.64
C ILE A 42 15.52 5.50 1.50
N ALA A 43 15.39 6.74 1.02
CA ALA A 43 14.86 7.86 1.79
C ALA A 43 13.39 7.65 2.25
N TRP A 44 12.59 6.93 1.44
CA TRP A 44 11.17 6.68 1.70
C TRP A 44 10.90 5.40 2.52
N LEU A 45 11.93 4.63 2.91
CA LEU A 45 11.79 3.39 3.66
C LEU A 45 12.16 3.59 5.13
N PRO A 46 11.20 3.80 6.03
CA PRO A 46 11.49 3.88 7.46
C PRO A 46 11.91 2.51 8.01
N THR A 47 13.01 2.48 8.75
CA THR A 47 13.57 1.26 9.31
C THR A 47 13.84 1.38 10.81
N CYS A 48 13.59 0.31 11.56
CA CYS A 48 13.92 0.19 12.97
C CYS A 48 14.90 -0.96 13.22
N LYS A 49 15.55 -0.95 14.38
CA LYS A 49 16.37 -2.09 14.81
C LYS A 49 15.45 -3.27 15.14
N SER A 50 15.61 -4.37 14.42
CA SER A 50 14.90 -5.61 14.72
C SER A 50 15.34 -6.17 16.08
N LYS A 51 14.44 -6.91 16.75
CA LYS A 51 14.73 -7.68 17.96
C LYS A 51 15.77 -8.79 17.72
N LYS A 52 16.04 -9.15 16.46
CA LYS A 52 17.13 -10.06 16.06
C LYS A 52 18.41 -9.25 15.91
N LYS A 53 19.36 -9.39 16.88
CA LYS A 53 20.74 -8.87 16.91
C LYS A 53 21.16 -7.97 15.74
N GLY A 54 20.82 -6.69 15.81
CA GLY A 54 21.37 -5.66 14.91
C GLY A 54 20.84 -5.64 13.48
N VAL A 55 19.94 -6.54 13.10
CA VAL A 55 19.25 -6.51 11.80
C VAL A 55 18.20 -5.42 11.84
N LYS A 56 18.17 -4.57 10.82
CA LYS A 56 17.10 -3.58 10.66
C LYS A 56 15.93 -4.24 9.92
N SER A 57 14.73 -3.86 10.29
CA SER A 57 13.49 -4.23 9.61
C SER A 57 12.69 -2.98 9.27
N VAL A 58 11.66 -3.11 8.45
CA VAL A 58 10.74 -2.02 8.15
C VAL A 58 10.05 -1.56 9.43
N ASP A 59 9.99 -0.27 9.66
CA ASP A 59 9.20 0.32 10.73
C ASP A 59 7.76 0.55 10.26
N TRP A 60 6.96 -0.49 10.35
CA TRP A 60 5.56 -0.44 9.91
C TRP A 60 4.72 0.59 10.66
N LYS A 61 5.07 0.89 11.92
CA LYS A 61 4.37 1.94 12.67
C LYS A 61 4.64 3.31 12.07
N GLU A 62 5.87 3.57 11.62
CA GLU A 62 6.22 4.81 10.93
C GLU A 62 5.63 4.85 9.51
N VAL A 63 5.66 3.74 8.76
CA VAL A 63 5.01 3.63 7.44
C VAL A 63 3.53 4.01 7.51
N PHE A 64 2.80 3.55 8.53
CA PHE A 64 1.37 3.81 8.68
C PHE A 64 1.02 5.13 9.38
N THR A 65 2.01 5.99 9.61
CA THR A 65 1.72 7.41 9.92
C THR A 65 1.21 8.13 8.67
N ARG A 66 0.49 9.24 8.85
CA ARG A 66 0.07 10.08 7.69
C ARG A 66 1.26 10.54 6.84
N ALA A 67 2.41 10.81 7.46
CA ALA A 67 3.62 11.21 6.75
C ALA A 67 4.18 10.05 5.92
N GLY A 68 4.41 8.88 6.54
CA GLY A 68 4.92 7.70 5.86
C GLY A 68 4.01 7.23 4.72
N LEU A 69 2.68 7.23 4.93
CA LEU A 69 1.72 6.88 3.89
C LEU A 69 1.74 7.84 2.70
N ARG A 70 1.96 9.13 2.91
CA ARG A 70 2.10 10.10 1.80
C ARG A 70 3.31 9.82 0.93
N GLU A 71 4.41 9.36 1.50
CA GLU A 71 5.61 8.97 0.73
C GLU A 71 5.34 7.81 -0.23
N ILE A 72 4.53 6.83 0.19
CA ILE A 72 4.25 5.62 -0.60
C ILE A 72 2.91 5.66 -1.34
N SER A 73 2.01 6.63 -1.04
CA SER A 73 0.65 6.69 -1.58
C SER A 73 0.60 6.70 -3.10
N THR A 74 1.49 7.47 -3.73
CA THR A 74 1.56 7.56 -5.20
C THR A 74 1.87 6.19 -5.82
N ALA A 75 2.81 5.44 -5.25
CA ALA A 75 3.15 4.09 -5.69
C ALA A 75 1.97 3.14 -5.57
N LEU A 76 1.29 3.14 -4.42
CA LEU A 76 0.12 2.30 -4.16
C LEU A 76 -1.06 2.63 -5.07
N VAL A 77 -1.35 3.92 -5.30
CA VAL A 77 -2.44 4.35 -6.19
C VAL A 77 -2.13 4.02 -7.66
N LYS A 78 -0.90 4.20 -8.11
CA LYS A 78 -0.47 3.81 -9.46
C LYS A 78 -0.54 2.28 -9.65
N ALA A 79 -0.36 1.48 -8.61
CA ALA A 79 -0.46 0.02 -8.68
C ALA A 79 -1.84 -0.51 -9.14
N ALA A 80 -2.86 0.34 -9.20
CA ALA A 80 -4.16 -0.03 -9.79
C ALA A 80 -4.08 -0.41 -11.28
N HIS A 81 -2.98 -0.10 -11.98
CA HIS A 81 -2.79 -0.50 -13.38
C HIS A 81 -2.66 -2.03 -13.56
N THR A 82 -2.36 -2.78 -12.50
CA THR A 82 -2.29 -4.26 -12.55
C THR A 82 -3.66 -4.93 -12.57
N HIS A 83 -4.76 -4.13 -12.55
CA HIS A 83 -6.14 -4.65 -12.63
C HIS A 83 -6.27 -5.79 -13.67
N PRO A 84 -6.99 -6.89 -13.38
CA PRO A 84 -7.83 -7.12 -12.19
C PRO A 84 -7.09 -7.70 -10.98
N ARG A 85 -5.80 -7.97 -11.08
CA ARG A 85 -5.00 -8.51 -9.98
C ARG A 85 -4.56 -7.40 -9.04
N MET A 86 -4.52 -7.69 -7.75
CA MET A 86 -3.90 -6.81 -6.78
C MET A 86 -2.37 -6.94 -6.88
N HIS A 87 -1.67 -5.81 -6.85
CA HIS A 87 -0.20 -5.79 -6.85
C HIS A 87 0.36 -6.30 -5.52
N ASN A 88 1.49 -7.00 -5.54
CA ASN A 88 2.13 -7.55 -4.34
C ASN A 88 2.39 -6.50 -3.25
N ALA A 89 2.67 -5.25 -3.64
CA ALA A 89 2.82 -4.15 -2.67
C ALA A 89 1.56 -3.95 -1.83
N TRP A 90 0.36 -4.06 -2.41
CA TRP A 90 -0.89 -3.97 -1.68
C TRP A 90 -1.10 -5.18 -0.76
N GLU A 91 -0.83 -6.39 -1.24
CA GLU A 91 -0.94 -7.60 -0.42
C GLU A 91 -0.05 -7.53 0.82
N MET A 92 1.19 -7.03 0.64
CA MET A 92 2.11 -6.78 1.73
C MET A 92 1.60 -5.73 2.71
N ILE A 93 1.15 -4.57 2.23
CA ILE A 93 0.64 -3.48 3.07
C ILE A 93 -0.60 -3.94 3.86
N LEU A 94 -1.53 -4.65 3.22
CA LEU A 94 -2.74 -5.15 3.88
C LEU A 94 -2.44 -6.21 4.94
N ARG A 95 -1.39 -7.02 4.74
CA ARG A 95 -0.92 -7.98 5.75
C ARG A 95 -0.38 -7.29 7.01
N GLU A 96 0.35 -6.20 6.83
CA GLU A 96 1.06 -5.52 7.94
C GLU A 96 0.19 -4.48 8.68
N VAL A 97 -0.80 -3.89 7.99
CA VAL A 97 -1.54 -2.73 8.49
C VAL A 97 -2.32 -3.00 9.77
N SER A 98 -3.00 -4.14 9.85
CA SER A 98 -3.79 -4.51 11.03
C SER A 98 -2.91 -4.74 12.26
N GLN A 99 -1.72 -5.32 12.06
CA GLN A 99 -0.77 -5.58 13.15
C GLN A 99 -0.10 -4.30 13.65
N ALA A 100 0.10 -3.32 12.77
CA ALA A 100 0.73 -2.04 13.11
C ALA A 100 -0.27 -0.99 13.63
N GLY A 101 -1.60 -1.22 13.50
CA GLY A 101 -2.63 -0.28 13.94
C GLY A 101 -2.81 0.91 12.98
N GLY A 102 -2.66 0.67 11.68
CA GLY A 102 -2.64 1.73 10.65
C GLY A 102 -3.88 1.78 9.75
N VAL A 103 -4.92 1.00 10.00
CA VAL A 103 -6.10 0.85 9.14
C VAL A 103 -6.75 2.19 8.78
N VAL A 104 -7.07 3.00 9.77
CA VAL A 104 -7.72 4.30 9.56
C VAL A 104 -6.84 5.24 8.74
N SER A 105 -5.54 5.33 9.08
CA SER A 105 -4.60 6.20 8.35
C SER A 105 -4.41 5.76 6.90
N LEU A 106 -4.28 4.45 6.65
CA LEU A 106 -4.18 3.90 5.30
C LEU A 106 -5.44 4.22 4.50
N TRP A 107 -6.62 4.02 5.10
CA TRP A 107 -7.88 4.32 4.44
C TRP A 107 -8.00 5.79 4.05
N GLU A 108 -7.77 6.71 4.99
CA GLU A 108 -7.90 8.14 4.74
C GLU A 108 -6.92 8.64 3.68
N VAL A 109 -5.62 8.31 3.82
CA VAL A 109 -4.57 8.90 2.98
C VAL A 109 -4.50 8.25 1.60
N VAL A 110 -4.64 6.93 1.52
CA VAL A 110 -4.42 6.22 0.24
C VAL A 110 -5.74 5.90 -0.46
N CYS A 111 -6.75 5.42 0.25
CA CYS A 111 -8.00 5.01 -0.38
C CYS A 111 -8.92 6.22 -0.62
N GLU A 112 -9.27 6.96 0.43
CA GLU A 112 -10.21 8.08 0.32
C GLU A 112 -9.64 9.23 -0.53
N GLU A 113 -8.40 9.67 -0.24
CA GLU A 113 -7.75 10.78 -0.96
C GLU A 113 -7.13 10.35 -2.30
N GLY A 114 -6.83 9.06 -2.51
CA GLY A 114 -6.11 8.57 -3.69
C GLY A 114 -6.95 7.75 -4.66
N LEU A 115 -7.61 6.68 -4.18
CA LEU A 115 -8.34 5.75 -5.05
C LEU A 115 -9.73 6.27 -5.43
N PHE A 116 -10.50 6.81 -4.49
CA PHE A 116 -11.88 7.21 -4.72
C PHE A 116 -12.07 8.61 -5.29
N VAL A 117 -11.10 9.52 -5.16
CA VAL A 117 -11.14 10.84 -5.79
C VAL A 117 -11.02 10.74 -7.32
N SER A 118 -10.30 9.74 -7.81
CA SER A 118 -10.07 9.56 -9.25
C SER A 118 -11.29 9.04 -9.99
N GLY A 119 -11.49 9.49 -11.25
CA GLY A 119 -12.45 8.92 -12.19
C GLY A 119 -12.09 7.54 -12.75
N SER A 120 -10.90 7.00 -12.44
CA SER A 120 -10.41 5.73 -12.96
C SER A 120 -11.19 4.53 -12.39
N HIS A 121 -11.78 3.71 -13.27
CA HIS A 121 -12.45 2.47 -12.87
C HIS A 121 -11.50 1.50 -12.17
N GLN A 122 -10.26 1.39 -12.64
CA GLN A 122 -9.25 0.51 -12.05
C GLN A 122 -8.92 0.90 -10.60
N ARG A 123 -8.80 2.20 -10.30
CA ARG A 123 -8.56 2.68 -8.94
C ARG A 123 -9.74 2.43 -8.02
N ARG A 124 -10.96 2.68 -8.51
CA ARG A 124 -12.18 2.41 -7.73
C ARG A 124 -12.36 0.92 -7.47
N PHE A 125 -12.11 0.08 -8.47
CA PHE A 125 -12.11 -1.38 -8.31
C PHE A 125 -11.12 -1.82 -7.22
N LEU A 126 -9.87 -1.33 -7.28
CA LEU A 126 -8.89 -1.59 -6.25
C LEU A 126 -9.37 -1.11 -4.88
N GLY A 127 -9.98 0.07 -4.81
CA GLY A 127 -10.56 0.62 -3.57
C GLY A 127 -11.62 -0.30 -2.95
N PHE A 128 -12.54 -0.88 -3.74
CA PHE A 128 -13.50 -1.88 -3.26
C PHE A 128 -12.83 -3.14 -2.73
N ARG A 129 -11.82 -3.65 -3.43
CA ARG A 129 -11.05 -4.83 -2.98
C ARG A 129 -10.29 -4.59 -1.68
N VAL A 130 -9.72 -3.40 -1.54
CA VAL A 130 -9.04 -2.97 -0.29
C VAL A 130 -10.05 -2.84 0.84
N PHE A 131 -11.23 -2.27 0.58
CA PHE A 131 -12.32 -2.16 1.56
C PHE A 131 -12.70 -3.52 2.14
N ASP A 132 -13.00 -4.51 1.27
CA ASP A 132 -13.36 -5.87 1.70
C ASP A 132 -12.29 -6.48 2.62
N THR A 133 -11.02 -6.33 2.24
CA THR A 133 -9.92 -6.88 3.01
C THR A 133 -9.78 -6.19 4.36
N LEU A 134 -9.85 -4.85 4.40
CA LEU A 134 -9.76 -4.08 5.63
C LEU A 134 -10.97 -4.32 6.53
N LEU A 135 -12.19 -4.38 5.98
CA LEU A 135 -13.39 -4.65 6.77
C LEU A 135 -13.31 -5.99 7.50
N SER A 136 -12.71 -7.00 6.85
CA SER A 136 -12.52 -8.34 7.44
C SER A 136 -11.50 -8.37 8.57
N SER A 137 -10.60 -7.39 8.64
CA SER A 137 -9.47 -7.36 9.58
C SER A 137 -9.49 -6.19 10.56
N ALA A 138 -10.36 -5.18 10.32
CA ALA A 138 -10.47 -3.99 11.15
C ALA A 138 -11.10 -4.29 12.52
N GLU A 139 -10.64 -3.59 13.53
CA GLU A 139 -11.29 -3.61 14.83
C GLU A 139 -12.62 -2.81 14.80
N ALA A 140 -13.57 -3.18 15.67
CA ALA A 140 -14.91 -2.59 15.66
C ALA A 140 -14.92 -1.04 15.74
N HIS A 141 -13.94 -0.45 16.41
CA HIS A 141 -13.83 1.00 16.52
C HIS A 141 -13.26 1.68 15.25
N GLU A 142 -12.61 0.94 14.36
CA GLU A 142 -12.05 1.44 13.11
C GLU A 142 -13.08 1.41 11.96
N ILE A 143 -14.05 0.49 12.02
CA ILE A 143 -15.06 0.28 10.97
C ILE A 143 -15.78 1.58 10.53
N PRO A 144 -16.25 2.46 11.43
CA PRO A 144 -16.92 3.69 11.01
C PRO A 144 -16.06 4.59 10.11
N ALA A 145 -14.73 4.58 10.28
CA ALA A 145 -13.82 5.40 9.47
C ALA A 145 -13.71 4.90 8.02
N LEU A 146 -13.98 3.63 7.76
CA LEU A 146 -13.97 3.06 6.40
C LEU A 146 -15.16 3.57 5.56
N PHE A 147 -16.24 4.04 6.17
CA PHE A 147 -17.40 4.61 5.47
C PHE A 147 -17.20 6.11 5.20
N SER A 148 -16.14 6.44 4.51
CA SER A 148 -15.75 7.81 4.19
C SER A 148 -16.57 8.40 3.02
N ASN A 149 -16.52 9.73 2.83
CA ASN A 149 -17.40 10.45 1.92
C ASN A 149 -17.26 10.04 0.45
N ASN A 150 -16.02 9.92 -0.06
CA ASN A 150 -15.80 9.58 -1.48
C ASN A 150 -16.10 8.10 -1.74
N PHE A 151 -15.77 7.24 -0.77
CA PHE A 151 -16.16 5.83 -0.83
C PHE A 151 -17.68 5.67 -0.89
N ILE A 152 -18.44 6.27 0.04
CA ILE A 152 -19.90 6.18 0.07
C ILE A 152 -20.51 6.73 -1.22
N LYS A 153 -20.05 7.87 -1.72
CA LYS A 153 -20.52 8.41 -3.01
C LYS A 153 -20.24 7.44 -4.17
N CYS A 154 -19.04 6.86 -4.18
CA CYS A 154 -18.68 5.87 -5.19
C CYS A 154 -19.56 4.62 -5.10
N LEU A 155 -19.78 4.09 -3.90
CA LEU A 155 -20.61 2.93 -3.63
C LEU A 155 -22.05 3.17 -4.11
N LEU A 156 -22.69 4.22 -3.63
CA LEU A 156 -24.09 4.54 -3.99
C LEU A 156 -24.28 4.78 -5.49
N ASN A 157 -23.34 5.48 -6.14
CA ASN A 157 -23.40 5.73 -7.58
C ASN A 157 -23.31 4.43 -8.39
N ASN A 158 -22.53 3.45 -7.94
CA ASN A 158 -22.41 2.17 -8.64
C ASN A 158 -23.56 1.22 -8.31
N LEU A 159 -24.12 1.26 -7.11
CA LEU A 159 -25.33 0.50 -6.74
C LEU A 159 -26.56 0.97 -7.50
N SER A 160 -26.72 2.27 -7.74
CA SER A 160 -27.88 2.84 -8.42
C SER A 160 -27.89 2.65 -9.95
N ALA A 161 -26.82 2.17 -10.54
CA ALA A 161 -26.68 2.02 -12.00
C ALA A 161 -26.23 0.58 -12.36
N PRO A 162 -27.21 -0.34 -12.60
CA PRO A 162 -26.90 -1.76 -12.90
C PRO A 162 -25.99 -1.99 -14.10
N ASP A 163 -26.03 -1.07 -15.08
CA ASP A 163 -25.17 -1.11 -16.26
C ASP A 163 -23.75 -0.60 -16.03
N ASN A 164 -23.45 -0.17 -14.82
CA ASN A 164 -22.13 0.39 -14.48
C ASN A 164 -21.10 -0.73 -14.33
N TYR A 165 -19.90 -0.52 -14.87
CA TYR A 165 -18.79 -1.48 -14.83
C TYR A 165 -18.45 -1.98 -13.41
N LEU A 166 -18.65 -1.16 -12.38
CA LEU A 166 -18.35 -1.50 -10.98
C LEU A 166 -19.60 -1.90 -10.18
N HIS A 167 -20.75 -2.11 -10.83
CA HIS A 167 -22.00 -2.45 -10.13
C HIS A 167 -21.85 -3.74 -9.30
N GLU A 168 -21.37 -4.80 -9.90
CA GLU A 168 -21.16 -6.08 -9.21
C GLU A 168 -20.20 -5.93 -8.01
N CYS A 169 -19.09 -5.21 -8.18
CA CYS A 169 -18.17 -4.96 -7.07
C CYS A 169 -18.81 -4.16 -5.94
N ALA A 170 -19.74 -3.25 -6.27
CA ALA A 170 -20.44 -2.47 -5.27
C ALA A 170 -21.53 -3.27 -4.54
N VAL A 171 -22.11 -4.26 -5.21
CA VAL A 171 -23.09 -5.19 -4.61
C VAL A 171 -22.41 -6.18 -3.67
N ASP A 172 -21.20 -6.60 -4.01
CA ASP A 172 -20.42 -7.58 -3.22
C ASP A 172 -19.75 -6.96 -1.99
N CYS A 173 -19.62 -5.62 -1.95
CA CYS A 173 -19.11 -4.84 -0.81
C CYS A 173 -20.10 -4.76 0.36
#